data_0e78e413a76d4e4b7a9c005a002714ec
#
_entry.id   0e78e413a76d4e4b7a9c005a002714ec
#
_cell.length_a   1.000
_cell.length_b   1.000
_cell.length_c   1.000
_cell.angle_alpha   90.00
_cell.angle_beta   90.00
_cell.angle_gamma   90.00
#
_symmetry.space_group_name_H-M   'P 1'
#
loop_
_entity.id
_entity.type
_entity.pdbx_description
1 polymer ?
#
loop_
_entity_poly.entity_id
_entity_poly.type
_entity_poly.pdbx_seq_one_letter_code
_entity_poly.pdbx_strand_id
1 'polypeptide(L)'
;NIVNSSIESLEFGWKSNNINVSKSELKGEYMFLDSSVIKLDSVKFNGKYSFQYVCDLEINNCEINTKDAFWHANNVIVRDSYIKGEYLGWYSKNVKFVNCIIESTQALCYCDSLVLENCKLVNSDLSFEYSDVTADIESINSSIKNPLKGSIICDKNIDFIMENSKYDSQCVIKIKD
;
A
#
# COMPACT_ATOMS: atom_id res chain seq x y z
N ASN A 1 -7.01 -17.09 -15.74
CA ASN A 1 -5.55 -17.10 -15.46
C ASN A 1 -4.79 -16.47 -16.61
N ILE A 2 -3.87 -15.57 -16.28
CA ILE A 2 -2.98 -14.87 -17.21
C ILE A 2 -1.56 -15.21 -16.79
N VAL A 3 -0.76 -15.74 -17.71
CA VAL A 3 0.60 -16.20 -17.40
C VAL A 3 1.55 -15.81 -18.52
N ASN A 4 2.75 -15.36 -18.17
CA ASN A 4 3.81 -14.99 -19.13
C ASN A 4 3.31 -14.02 -20.23
N SER A 5 2.54 -13.02 -19.84
CA SER A 5 1.84 -12.13 -20.75
C SER A 5 2.22 -10.67 -20.55
N SER A 6 2.05 -9.86 -21.58
CA SER A 6 2.12 -8.40 -21.49
C SER A 6 0.78 -7.81 -21.89
N ILE A 7 0.22 -6.97 -21.00
CA ILE A 7 -1.09 -6.34 -21.23
C ILE A 7 -0.91 -4.83 -21.06
N GLU A 8 -1.30 -4.08 -22.05
CA GLU A 8 -1.43 -2.62 -21.97
C GLU A 8 -2.88 -2.25 -22.26
N SER A 9 -3.55 -1.63 -21.26
CA SER A 9 -4.97 -1.30 -21.36
C SER A 9 -5.35 -0.23 -20.35
N LEU A 10 -6.31 0.62 -20.67
CA LEU A 10 -6.81 1.60 -19.71
C LEU A 10 -7.65 0.95 -18.61
N GLU A 11 -8.61 0.14 -18.89
CA GLU A 11 -9.66 -0.29 -17.96
C GLU A 11 -9.73 -1.82 -17.82
N PHE A 12 -8.58 -2.47 -17.85
CA PHE A 12 -8.53 -3.93 -17.78
C PHE A 12 -9.02 -4.45 -16.43
N GLY A 13 -9.89 -5.44 -16.47
CA GLY A 13 -10.36 -6.16 -15.29
C GLY A 13 -11.35 -5.40 -14.41
N TRP A 14 -12.05 -4.39 -14.92
CA TRP A 14 -13.10 -3.70 -14.19
C TRP A 14 -14.22 -4.63 -13.78
N LYS A 15 -14.69 -4.51 -12.53
CA LYS A 15 -15.81 -5.29 -11.97
C LYS A 15 -15.67 -6.79 -12.20
N SER A 16 -14.43 -7.24 -12.22
CA SER A 16 -14.10 -8.64 -12.45
C SER A 16 -13.95 -9.41 -11.14
N ASN A 17 -14.08 -10.70 -11.22
CA ASN A 17 -13.89 -11.59 -10.09
C ASN A 17 -13.00 -12.77 -10.47
N ASN A 18 -12.14 -13.19 -9.52
CA ASN A 18 -11.29 -14.37 -9.64
C ASN A 18 -10.30 -14.30 -10.81
N ILE A 19 -9.45 -13.26 -10.80
CA ILE A 19 -8.36 -13.09 -11.75
C ILE A 19 -7.03 -13.45 -11.08
N ASN A 20 -6.28 -14.34 -11.71
CA ASN A 20 -4.91 -14.66 -11.34
C ASN A 20 -3.98 -14.24 -12.47
N VAL A 21 -2.96 -13.43 -12.14
CA VAL A 21 -1.92 -12.99 -13.06
C VAL A 21 -0.57 -13.40 -12.52
N SER A 22 0.25 -14.06 -13.33
CA SER A 22 1.59 -14.42 -12.90
C SER A 22 2.65 -14.22 -14.00
N LYS A 23 3.89 -13.88 -13.58
CA LYS A 23 5.05 -13.73 -14.46
C LYS A 23 4.76 -12.85 -15.67
N SER A 24 4.09 -11.73 -15.43
CA SER A 24 3.50 -10.90 -16.49
C SER A 24 3.81 -9.41 -16.28
N GLU A 25 3.68 -8.65 -17.34
CA GLU A 25 3.76 -7.20 -17.29
C GLU A 25 2.38 -6.59 -17.56
N LEU A 26 1.98 -5.67 -16.70
CA LEU A 26 0.73 -4.93 -16.81
C LEU A 26 1.02 -3.44 -16.89
N LYS A 27 0.41 -2.75 -17.84
CA LYS A 27 0.52 -1.31 -17.97
C LYS A 27 -0.83 -0.68 -18.27
N GLY A 28 -1.22 0.33 -17.47
CA GLY A 28 -2.48 1.02 -17.75
C GLY A 28 -3.04 1.79 -16.58
N GLU A 29 -4.21 2.35 -16.77
CA GLU A 29 -4.92 3.13 -15.78
C GLU A 29 -6.21 2.43 -15.36
N TYR A 30 -6.66 2.66 -14.12
CA TYR A 30 -7.90 2.09 -13.56
C TYR A 30 -8.00 0.56 -13.63
N MET A 31 -6.87 -0.15 -13.76
CA MET A 31 -6.90 -1.62 -13.81
C MET A 31 -7.48 -2.20 -12.52
N PHE A 32 -8.32 -3.21 -12.65
CA PHE A 32 -9.00 -3.93 -11.57
C PHE A 32 -9.88 -3.05 -10.67
N LEU A 33 -10.40 -1.95 -11.16
CA LEU A 33 -11.33 -1.10 -10.43
C LEU A 33 -12.59 -1.90 -10.04
N ASP A 34 -13.03 -1.78 -8.78
CA ASP A 34 -14.26 -2.40 -8.24
C ASP A 34 -14.31 -3.93 -8.49
N SER A 35 -13.18 -4.60 -8.30
CA SER A 35 -13.01 -6.03 -8.58
C SER A 35 -12.75 -6.82 -7.30
N SER A 36 -12.84 -8.14 -7.37
CA SER A 36 -12.62 -8.99 -6.21
C SER A 36 -11.88 -10.28 -6.54
N VAL A 37 -11.23 -10.84 -5.51
CA VAL A 37 -10.45 -12.08 -5.60
C VAL A 37 -9.40 -11.98 -6.70
N ILE A 38 -8.50 -11.02 -6.55
CA ILE A 38 -7.41 -10.75 -7.49
C ILE A 38 -6.10 -11.26 -6.89
N LYS A 39 -5.33 -12.01 -7.67
CA LYS A 39 -4.00 -12.48 -7.27
C LYS A 39 -2.96 -12.10 -8.31
N LEU A 40 -1.89 -11.46 -7.85
CA LEU A 40 -0.72 -11.11 -8.65
C LEU A 40 0.51 -11.81 -8.06
N ASP A 41 1.24 -12.54 -8.86
CA ASP A 41 2.50 -13.15 -8.46
C ASP A 41 3.59 -12.93 -9.52
N SER A 42 4.73 -12.37 -9.11
CA SER A 42 5.84 -12.07 -10.01
C SER A 42 5.40 -11.17 -11.17
N VAL A 43 4.63 -10.11 -10.86
CA VAL A 43 4.09 -9.16 -11.85
C VAL A 43 4.84 -7.83 -11.75
N LYS A 44 5.18 -7.30 -12.93
CA LYS A 44 5.60 -5.90 -13.07
C LYS A 44 4.42 -5.06 -13.52
N PHE A 45 4.02 -4.11 -12.67
CA PHE A 45 2.87 -3.24 -12.93
C PHE A 45 3.32 -1.78 -13.05
N ASN A 46 2.81 -1.09 -14.05
CA ASN A 46 3.03 0.34 -14.22
C ASN A 46 1.73 1.05 -14.61
N GLY A 47 1.27 2.00 -13.77
CA GLY A 47 0.02 2.67 -14.06
C GLY A 47 -0.40 3.68 -13.01
N LYS A 48 -1.70 3.99 -12.97
CA LYS A 48 -2.32 4.88 -11.97
C LYS A 48 -3.79 4.56 -11.78
N TYR A 49 -4.34 4.97 -10.63
CA TYR A 49 -5.76 4.79 -10.25
C TYR A 49 -6.20 3.32 -10.20
N SER A 50 -5.26 2.38 -10.11
CA SER A 50 -5.56 0.96 -10.19
C SER A 50 -5.88 0.37 -8.82
N PHE A 51 -6.57 -0.76 -8.80
CA PHE A 51 -6.98 -1.46 -7.57
C PHE A 51 -7.86 -0.64 -6.62
N GLN A 52 -8.49 0.43 -7.08
CA GLN A 52 -9.44 1.17 -6.27
C GLN A 52 -10.72 0.35 -6.07
N TYR A 53 -11.27 0.39 -4.85
CA TYR A 53 -12.46 -0.37 -4.44
C TYR A 53 -12.32 -1.90 -4.61
N VAL A 54 -11.08 -2.41 -4.72
CA VAL A 54 -10.85 -3.85 -4.81
C VAL A 54 -11.11 -4.53 -3.45
N CYS A 55 -11.62 -5.74 -3.50
CA CYS A 55 -11.79 -6.60 -2.34
C CYS A 55 -11.04 -7.94 -2.53
N ASP A 56 -10.38 -8.44 -1.48
CA ASP A 56 -9.63 -9.69 -1.53
C ASP A 56 -8.51 -9.67 -2.58
N LEU A 57 -7.53 -8.80 -2.38
CA LEU A 57 -6.37 -8.66 -3.26
C LEU A 57 -5.12 -9.28 -2.61
N GLU A 58 -4.46 -10.19 -3.31
CA GLU A 58 -3.15 -10.74 -2.94
C GLU A 58 -2.09 -10.34 -3.96
N ILE A 59 -0.98 -9.77 -3.49
CA ILE A 59 0.18 -9.39 -4.31
C ILE A 59 1.43 -10.03 -3.72
N ASN A 60 2.16 -10.83 -4.49
CA ASN A 60 3.37 -11.49 -4.06
C ASN A 60 4.51 -11.31 -5.08
N ASN A 61 5.72 -11.04 -4.61
CA ASN A 61 6.93 -10.92 -5.45
C ASN A 61 6.78 -9.94 -6.62
N CYS A 62 6.09 -8.81 -6.42
CA CYS A 62 5.76 -7.87 -7.48
C CYS A 62 6.55 -6.57 -7.39
N GLU A 63 6.70 -5.92 -8.55
CA GLU A 63 7.14 -4.53 -8.67
C GLU A 63 5.94 -3.69 -9.15
N ILE A 64 5.41 -2.85 -8.27
CA ILE A 64 4.21 -2.05 -8.54
C ILE A 64 4.60 -0.57 -8.55
N ASN A 65 4.54 0.06 -9.70
CA ASN A 65 4.72 1.49 -9.84
C ASN A 65 3.38 2.13 -10.23
N THR A 66 2.77 2.84 -9.28
CA THR A 66 1.40 3.31 -9.48
C THR A 66 1.09 4.52 -8.59
N LYS A 67 0.23 5.40 -9.06
CA LYS A 67 -0.28 6.56 -8.33
C LYS A 67 -1.78 6.39 -8.00
N ASP A 68 -2.23 6.92 -6.84
CA ASP A 68 -3.63 6.89 -6.40
C ASP A 68 -4.23 5.47 -6.41
N ALA A 69 -3.42 4.46 -6.12
CA ALA A 69 -3.85 3.07 -6.13
C ALA A 69 -4.37 2.61 -4.76
N PHE A 70 -5.13 1.53 -4.75
CA PHE A 70 -5.72 0.89 -3.57
C PHE A 70 -6.71 1.75 -2.78
N TRP A 71 -7.19 2.87 -3.29
CA TRP A 71 -8.17 3.69 -2.59
C TRP A 71 -9.44 2.91 -2.31
N HIS A 72 -9.93 2.99 -1.06
CA HIS A 72 -11.10 2.25 -0.59
C HIS A 72 -11.01 0.73 -0.77
N ALA A 73 -9.79 0.20 -0.92
CA ALA A 73 -9.59 -1.25 -0.99
C ALA A 73 -9.88 -1.91 0.36
N ASN A 74 -10.29 -3.16 0.33
CA ASN A 74 -10.58 -3.93 1.52
C ASN A 74 -9.98 -5.34 1.42
N ASN A 75 -9.39 -5.82 2.53
CA ASN A 75 -8.77 -7.13 2.61
C ASN A 75 -7.66 -7.31 1.57
N VAL A 76 -6.57 -6.54 1.72
CA VAL A 76 -5.41 -6.54 0.84
C VAL A 76 -4.21 -7.10 1.56
N ILE A 77 -3.51 -8.03 0.93
CA ILE A 77 -2.23 -8.56 1.42
C ILE A 77 -1.17 -8.41 0.34
N VAL A 78 -0.08 -7.73 0.70
CA VAL A 78 1.10 -7.55 -0.17
C VAL A 78 2.31 -8.16 0.51
N ARG A 79 3.05 -9.03 -0.19
CA ARG A 79 4.26 -9.70 0.34
C ARG A 79 5.42 -9.56 -0.62
N ASP A 80 6.62 -9.45 -0.04
CA ASP A 80 7.90 -9.58 -0.73
C ASP A 80 7.96 -8.70 -2.00
N SER A 81 7.42 -7.47 -1.91
CA SER A 81 7.15 -6.63 -3.08
C SER A 81 7.73 -5.21 -2.90
N TYR A 82 8.04 -4.58 -4.03
CA TYR A 82 8.37 -3.17 -4.10
C TYR A 82 7.18 -2.37 -4.63
N ILE A 83 6.70 -1.42 -3.83
CA ILE A 83 5.55 -0.58 -4.18
C ILE A 83 6.00 0.87 -4.23
N LYS A 84 5.90 1.47 -5.41
CA LYS A 84 6.23 2.87 -5.63
C LYS A 84 5.04 3.65 -6.15
N GLY A 85 4.86 4.88 -5.64
CA GLY A 85 3.80 5.75 -6.14
C GLY A 85 3.54 6.96 -5.29
N GLU A 86 2.33 7.51 -5.40
CA GLU A 86 1.85 8.63 -4.61
C GLU A 86 0.44 8.31 -4.10
N TYR A 87 0.08 8.77 -2.90
CA TYR A 87 -1.26 8.67 -2.32
C TYR A 87 -1.81 7.24 -2.28
N LEU A 88 -0.94 6.27 -1.97
CA LEU A 88 -1.33 4.86 -1.95
C LEU A 88 -2.28 4.54 -0.80
N GLY A 89 -3.30 3.76 -1.05
CA GLY A 89 -4.13 3.09 -0.06
C GLY A 89 -5.07 3.98 0.76
N TRP A 90 -5.38 5.18 0.34
CA TRP A 90 -6.25 6.07 1.09
C TRP A 90 -7.64 5.46 1.33
N TYR A 91 -8.12 5.56 2.59
CA TYR A 91 -9.42 5.06 3.05
C TYR A 91 -9.59 3.54 2.93
N SER A 92 -8.49 2.81 2.88
CA SER A 92 -8.52 1.34 2.80
C SER A 92 -8.75 0.70 4.15
N LYS A 93 -9.19 -0.57 4.15
CA LYS A 93 -9.43 -1.37 5.35
C LYS A 93 -8.75 -2.73 5.27
N ASN A 94 -8.32 -3.25 6.42
CA ASN A 94 -7.73 -4.58 6.52
C ASN A 94 -6.59 -4.77 5.51
N VAL A 95 -5.62 -3.87 5.53
CA VAL A 95 -4.49 -3.90 4.60
C VAL A 95 -3.23 -4.36 5.32
N LYS A 96 -2.54 -5.33 4.76
CA LYS A 96 -1.32 -5.88 5.32
C LYS A 96 -0.18 -5.90 4.30
N PHE A 97 0.96 -5.33 4.69
CA PHE A 97 2.23 -5.45 3.98
C PHE A 97 3.21 -6.30 4.79
N VAL A 98 3.90 -7.22 4.15
CA VAL A 98 4.92 -8.08 4.78
C VAL A 98 6.17 -8.10 3.92
N ASN A 99 7.33 -7.81 4.51
CA ASN A 99 8.63 -7.78 3.82
C ASN A 99 8.62 -6.85 2.58
N CYS A 100 7.93 -5.72 2.64
CA CYS A 100 7.77 -4.83 1.48
C CYS A 100 8.66 -3.59 1.60
N ILE A 101 9.06 -3.06 0.44
CA ILE A 101 9.62 -1.71 0.33
C ILE A 101 8.54 -0.80 -0.25
N ILE A 102 8.26 0.29 0.44
CA ILE A 102 7.25 1.28 0.05
C ILE A 102 7.93 2.62 -0.18
N GLU A 103 7.78 3.18 -1.35
CA GLU A 103 8.26 4.51 -1.74
C GLU A 103 7.08 5.36 -2.20
N SER A 104 6.57 6.23 -1.32
CA SER A 104 5.33 6.96 -1.62
C SER A 104 5.15 8.20 -0.78
N THR A 105 4.73 9.27 -1.39
CA THR A 105 4.25 10.46 -0.68
C THR A 105 2.83 10.21 -0.14
N GLN A 106 2.56 10.62 1.10
CA GLN A 106 1.27 10.48 1.79
C GLN A 106 0.66 9.07 1.67
N ALA A 107 1.51 8.06 1.90
CA ALA A 107 1.09 6.67 1.82
C ALA A 107 0.18 6.27 2.96
N LEU A 108 -0.83 5.47 2.67
CA LEU A 108 -1.62 4.72 3.64
C LEU A 108 -2.28 5.63 4.69
N CYS A 109 -2.81 6.77 4.24
CA CYS A 109 -3.55 7.70 5.07
C CYS A 109 -5.02 7.29 5.19
N TYR A 110 -5.64 7.59 6.33
CA TYR A 110 -7.05 7.31 6.63
C TYR A 110 -7.41 5.82 6.58
N CYS A 111 -6.43 4.93 6.81
CA CYS A 111 -6.65 3.50 6.81
C CYS A 111 -7.25 3.00 8.12
N ASP A 112 -8.07 1.95 8.03
CA ASP A 112 -8.58 1.20 9.16
C ASP A 112 -7.96 -0.20 9.18
N SER A 113 -7.35 -0.58 10.33
CA SER A 113 -6.66 -1.87 10.49
C SER A 113 -5.52 -2.09 9.47
N LEU A 114 -4.58 -1.16 9.44
CA LEU A 114 -3.36 -1.24 8.62
C LEU A 114 -2.27 -1.98 9.39
N VAL A 115 -1.61 -2.95 8.74
CA VAL A 115 -0.50 -3.72 9.31
C VAL A 115 0.72 -3.68 8.39
N LEU A 116 1.88 -3.33 8.93
CA LEU A 116 3.18 -3.46 8.25
C LEU A 116 4.10 -4.34 9.08
N GLU A 117 4.57 -5.45 8.52
CA GLU A 117 5.50 -6.38 9.16
C GLU A 117 6.82 -6.41 8.39
N ASN A 118 7.92 -6.09 9.06
CA ASN A 118 9.26 -6.08 8.46
C ASN A 118 9.31 -5.30 7.12
N CYS A 119 8.73 -4.11 7.12
CA CYS A 119 8.67 -3.26 5.93
C CYS A 119 9.70 -2.12 5.99
N LYS A 120 9.97 -1.55 4.84
CA LYS A 120 10.85 -0.39 4.71
C LYS A 120 10.14 0.74 3.99
N LEU A 121 10.12 1.93 4.63
CA LEU A 121 9.69 3.17 4.00
C LEU A 121 10.91 3.88 3.41
N VAL A 122 10.87 4.17 2.12
CA VAL A 122 11.97 4.86 1.43
C VAL A 122 11.42 6.09 0.73
N ASN A 123 11.98 7.27 0.99
CA ASN A 123 11.49 8.54 0.44
C ASN A 123 9.96 8.69 0.57
N SER A 124 9.43 8.24 1.72
CA SER A 124 7.99 8.22 1.98
C SER A 124 7.64 9.28 3.02
N ASP A 125 7.14 10.41 2.56
CA ASP A 125 6.77 11.51 3.44
C ASP A 125 5.30 11.49 3.85
N LEU A 126 4.99 12.04 5.03
CA LEU A 126 3.65 12.26 5.55
C LEU A 126 2.76 11.00 5.56
N SER A 127 3.37 9.83 5.82
CA SER A 127 2.66 8.55 5.82
C SER A 127 1.73 8.39 7.03
N PHE A 128 0.71 7.56 6.91
CA PHE A 128 -0.21 7.09 7.95
C PHE A 128 -1.12 8.14 8.58
N GLU A 129 -1.27 9.32 7.98
CA GLU A 129 -2.12 10.36 8.55
C GLU A 129 -3.53 9.83 8.84
N TYR A 130 -3.99 9.99 10.09
CA TYR A 130 -5.28 9.53 10.62
C TYR A 130 -5.58 8.04 10.44
N SER A 131 -4.56 7.19 10.39
CA SER A 131 -4.72 5.76 10.26
C SER A 131 -4.67 5.01 11.59
N ASP A 132 -5.42 3.92 11.68
CA ASP A 132 -5.25 2.85 12.67
C ASP A 132 -4.16 1.92 12.15
N VAL A 133 -2.95 1.97 12.74
CA VAL A 133 -1.77 1.33 12.19
C VAL A 133 -0.98 0.53 13.23
N THR A 134 -0.63 -0.71 12.87
CA THR A 134 0.38 -1.51 13.57
C THR A 134 1.54 -1.75 12.62
N ALA A 135 2.72 -1.22 12.94
CA ALA A 135 3.85 -1.25 12.02
C ALA A 135 5.16 -1.66 12.73
N ASP A 136 5.92 -2.52 12.07
CA ASP A 136 7.34 -2.78 12.30
C ASP A 136 8.09 -2.42 11.03
N ILE A 137 8.80 -1.27 11.08
CA ILE A 137 9.39 -0.64 9.89
C ILE A 137 10.82 -0.16 10.11
N GLU A 138 11.56 -0.09 9.02
CA GLU A 138 12.77 0.72 8.87
C GLU A 138 12.48 1.90 7.94
N SER A 139 13.33 2.93 7.96
CA SER A 139 13.09 4.12 7.15
C SER A 139 14.35 4.74 6.55
N ILE A 140 14.19 5.31 5.36
CA ILE A 140 15.18 6.18 4.73
C ILE A 140 14.44 7.42 4.20
N ASN A 141 14.85 8.62 4.66
CA ASN A 141 14.28 9.90 4.22
C ASN A 141 12.73 9.88 4.24
N SER A 142 12.15 9.47 5.36
CA SER A 142 10.71 9.27 5.46
C SER A 142 10.13 9.97 6.69
N SER A 143 8.84 10.29 6.63
CA SER A 143 8.13 10.88 7.75
C SER A 143 6.74 10.26 7.96
N ILE A 144 6.29 10.29 9.21
CA ILE A 144 4.94 9.86 9.62
C ILE A 144 4.22 11.09 10.15
N LYS A 145 2.98 11.28 9.71
CA LYS A 145 2.17 12.42 10.14
C LYS A 145 0.92 11.96 10.87
N ASN A 146 0.71 12.48 12.09
CA ASN A 146 -0.54 12.36 12.85
C ASN A 146 -1.21 10.97 12.77
N PRO A 147 -0.53 9.84 13.02
CA PRO A 147 -1.19 8.53 13.06
C PRO A 147 -2.26 8.55 14.15
N LEU A 148 -3.43 7.96 13.89
CA LEU A 148 -4.57 8.09 14.79
C LEU A 148 -4.43 7.21 16.02
N LYS A 149 -4.20 5.92 15.82
CA LYS A 149 -4.07 4.93 16.90
C LYS A 149 -3.25 3.71 16.46
N GLY A 150 -2.97 2.82 17.41
CA GLY A 150 -2.22 1.59 17.19
C GLY A 150 -0.80 1.64 17.73
N SER A 151 0.16 1.03 17.05
CA SER A 151 1.57 1.01 17.49
C SER A 151 2.54 1.01 16.32
N ILE A 152 3.60 1.81 16.42
CA ILE A 152 4.66 1.85 15.41
C ILE A 152 6.00 1.55 16.08
N ILE A 153 6.68 0.52 15.64
CA ILE A 153 8.05 0.18 15.98
C ILE A 153 8.92 0.55 14.79
N CYS A 154 9.87 1.48 14.96
CA CYS A 154 10.66 1.99 13.84
C CYS A 154 12.09 2.31 14.27
N ASP A 155 12.99 2.52 13.30
CA ASP A 155 14.31 3.05 13.55
C ASP A 155 14.29 4.57 13.88
N LYS A 156 15.43 5.11 14.30
CA LYS A 156 15.56 6.51 14.69
C LYS A 156 15.61 7.50 13.52
N ASN A 157 15.59 7.04 12.28
CA ASN A 157 15.78 7.89 11.11
C ASN A 157 14.46 8.41 10.53
N ILE A 158 13.35 8.11 11.16
CA ILE A 158 12.04 8.56 10.72
C ILE A 158 11.63 9.84 11.46
N ASP A 159 11.11 10.82 10.74
CA ASP A 159 10.58 12.05 11.30
C ASP A 159 9.11 11.88 11.68
N PHE A 160 8.73 12.39 12.86
CA PHE A 160 7.34 12.44 13.29
C PHE A 160 6.80 13.86 13.26
N ILE A 161 5.73 14.08 12.53
CA ILE A 161 5.03 15.35 12.40
C ILE A 161 3.71 15.24 13.16
N MET A 162 3.68 15.77 14.39
CA MET A 162 2.53 15.66 15.31
C MET A 162 1.91 17.04 15.55
N GLU A 163 1.48 17.70 14.49
CA GLU A 163 0.96 19.07 14.52
C GLU A 163 -0.24 19.28 13.61
N ASN A 164 -1.01 20.32 13.89
CA ASN A 164 -2.20 20.68 13.11
C ASN A 164 -3.21 19.53 12.93
N SER A 165 -3.26 18.61 13.91
CA SER A 165 -4.18 17.48 13.90
C SER A 165 -5.57 17.87 14.37
N LYS A 166 -6.61 17.30 13.75
CA LYS A 166 -8.00 17.41 14.22
C LYS A 166 -8.29 16.47 15.39
N TYR A 167 -7.46 15.46 15.60
CA TYR A 167 -7.67 14.41 16.59
C TYR A 167 -6.40 14.22 17.42
N ASP A 168 -6.55 13.91 18.69
CA ASP A 168 -5.45 13.50 19.54
C ASP A 168 -4.99 12.09 19.13
N SER A 169 -3.70 11.94 18.85
CA SER A 169 -3.13 10.65 18.51
C SER A 169 -3.08 9.73 19.74
N GLN A 170 -3.56 8.52 19.59
CA GLN A 170 -3.44 7.42 20.55
C GLN A 170 -2.41 6.36 20.07
N CYS A 171 -1.61 6.69 19.08
CA CYS A 171 -0.60 5.80 18.54
C CYS A 171 0.61 5.71 19.47
N VAL A 172 1.04 4.51 19.80
CA VAL A 172 2.24 4.26 20.62
C VAL A 172 3.44 4.11 19.71
N ILE A 173 4.44 4.99 19.85
CA ILE A 173 5.66 4.97 19.05
C ILE A 173 6.81 4.39 19.88
N LYS A 174 7.53 3.42 19.34
CA LYS A 174 8.73 2.81 19.94
C LYS A 174 9.87 2.84 18.94
N ILE A 175 10.99 3.41 19.38
CA ILE A 175 12.23 3.40 18.57
C ILE A 175 12.99 2.11 18.85
N LYS A 176 13.46 1.45 17.81
CA LYS A 176 14.37 0.29 17.90
C LYS A 176 15.73 0.74 18.46
N ASP A 177 16.31 -0.08 19.31
CA ASP A 177 17.65 0.11 19.87
C ASP A 177 18.74 0.00 18.80
#